data_1049ac0772f73ec18f6731f741dc8d8a
#
_entry.id   1049ac0772f73ec18f6731f741dc8d8a
#
_cell.length_a   1.000
_cell.length_b   1.000
_cell.length_c   1.000
_cell.angle_alpha   90.00
_cell.angle_beta   90.00
_cell.angle_gamma   90.00
#
_symmetry.space_group_name_H-M   'P 1'
#
loop_
_entity.id
_entity.type
_entity.pdbx_description
1 polymer ?
#
loop_
_entity_poly.entity_id
_entity_poly.type
_entity_poly.pdbx_seq_one_letter_code
_entity_poly.pdbx_strand_id
1 'polypeptide(L)'
;DIAVSRGLGDVYKRQHQESALKSMQLSHHGQIIVPTGGGKTFIMIQHAKELLKGQFKTIVVVAPRILLANQLSNDFLEHIDNVDVLHVHSGETHHTSTTKTDEIEEWHLGSVKNQIIFTTYHSLHKITSSPSIEVSVMYCDEAHNSCSKQFFDAVKDMTMICERKYFFTATPKISYKHERGMNNHKVFGHVIESVPAPTLIDNGSIIPPTIVPFTTSHDVDKKNRHLVHSDTVTDILDDLDVE
;
A
#
# COMPACT_ATOMS: atom_id res chain seq x y z
N ASP A 1 -6.16 25.75 -26.99
CA ASP A 1 -6.63 24.35 -26.83
C ASP A 1 -5.84 23.53 -25.80
N ILE A 2 -4.54 23.79 -25.59
CA ILE A 2 -3.69 23.07 -24.61
C ILE A 2 -4.03 23.43 -23.16
N ALA A 3 -4.46 24.65 -22.88
CA ALA A 3 -4.83 25.09 -21.53
C ALA A 3 -6.17 24.47 -21.07
N VAL A 4 -7.12 24.25 -21.98
CA VAL A 4 -8.42 23.63 -21.69
C VAL A 4 -8.24 22.12 -21.42
N SER A 5 -7.33 21.46 -22.15
CA SER A 5 -7.06 20.03 -21.96
C SER A 5 -6.36 19.74 -20.61
N ARG A 6 -5.50 20.64 -20.14
CA ARG A 6 -4.86 20.53 -18.80
C ARG A 6 -5.88 20.69 -17.67
N GLY A 7 -6.82 21.63 -17.77
CA GLY A 7 -7.86 21.84 -16.77
C GLY A 7 -8.84 20.66 -16.66
N LEU A 8 -9.25 20.07 -17.78
CA LEU A 8 -10.09 18.87 -17.79
C LEU A 8 -9.38 17.65 -17.20
N GLY A 9 -8.13 17.41 -17.56
CA GLY A 9 -7.33 16.32 -16.98
C GLY A 9 -7.20 16.42 -15.45
N ASP A 10 -7.04 17.61 -14.90
CA ASP A 10 -6.95 17.84 -13.46
C ASP A 10 -8.30 17.63 -12.74
N VAL A 11 -9.42 17.96 -13.38
CA VAL A 11 -10.77 17.69 -12.84
C VAL A 11 -11.02 16.18 -12.77
N TYR A 12 -10.71 15.43 -13.82
CA TYR A 12 -10.88 13.97 -13.83
C TYR A 12 -9.91 13.26 -12.87
N LYS A 13 -8.68 13.74 -12.72
CA LYS A 13 -7.72 13.25 -11.71
C LYS A 13 -8.29 13.32 -10.29
N ARG A 14 -9.09 14.33 -9.99
CA ARG A 14 -9.70 14.51 -8.67
C ARG A 14 -10.92 13.63 -8.46
N GLN A 15 -11.73 13.37 -9.49
CA GLN A 15 -12.99 12.64 -9.34
C GLN A 15 -12.82 11.22 -8.78
N HIS A 16 -11.89 10.41 -9.31
CA HIS A 16 -11.69 9.05 -8.80
C HIS A 16 -11.08 9.05 -7.39
N GLN A 17 -10.24 10.05 -7.06
CA GLN A 17 -9.68 10.22 -5.72
C GLN A 17 -10.77 10.61 -4.73
N GLU A 18 -11.66 11.52 -5.09
CA GLU A 18 -12.82 11.90 -4.27
C GLU A 18 -13.79 10.73 -4.09
N SER A 19 -14.02 9.92 -5.14
CA SER A 19 -14.82 8.70 -5.05
C SER A 19 -14.21 7.71 -4.06
N ALA A 20 -12.90 7.47 -4.15
CA ALA A 20 -12.20 6.59 -3.22
C ALA A 20 -12.30 7.09 -1.77
N LEU A 21 -12.11 8.38 -1.53
CA LEU A 21 -12.25 8.98 -0.19
C LEU A 21 -13.67 8.82 0.36
N LYS A 22 -14.70 9.01 -0.45
CA LYS A 22 -16.10 8.77 -0.05
C LYS A 22 -16.35 7.31 0.30
N SER A 23 -15.83 6.37 -0.52
CA SER A 23 -15.93 4.94 -0.26
C SER A 23 -15.24 4.55 1.05
N MET A 24 -14.08 5.14 1.36
CA MET A 24 -13.35 4.94 2.62
C MET A 24 -14.08 5.55 3.84
N GLN A 25 -14.85 6.61 3.66
CA GLN A 25 -15.71 7.16 4.73
C GLN A 25 -16.91 6.25 5.05
N LEU A 26 -17.47 5.61 4.04
CA LEU A 26 -18.63 4.72 4.17
C LEU A 26 -18.26 3.31 4.63
N SER A 27 -17.04 2.86 4.38
CA SER A 27 -16.58 1.53 4.73
C SER A 27 -15.24 1.59 5.48
N HIS A 28 -15.19 1.00 6.65
CA HIS A 28 -13.97 0.96 7.48
C HIS A 28 -13.00 -0.16 7.10
N HIS A 29 -13.38 -1.01 6.14
CA HIS A 29 -12.59 -2.16 5.74
C HIS A 29 -12.80 -2.44 4.25
N GLY A 30 -11.74 -2.37 3.46
CA GLY A 30 -11.89 -2.68 2.04
C GLY A 30 -10.64 -2.52 1.20
N GLN A 31 -10.80 -2.91 -0.06
CA GLN A 31 -9.77 -2.87 -1.07
C GLN A 31 -10.00 -1.69 -2.02
N ILE A 32 -8.93 -1.00 -2.36
CA ILE A 32 -8.94 0.13 -3.28
C ILE A 32 -8.03 -0.22 -4.44
N ILE A 33 -8.65 -0.50 -5.59
CA ILE A 33 -7.97 -0.95 -6.80
C ILE A 33 -7.75 0.26 -7.70
N VAL A 34 -6.52 0.77 -7.70
CA VAL A 34 -6.14 1.94 -8.49
C VAL A 34 -4.83 1.64 -9.23
N PRO A 35 -4.76 1.87 -10.53
CA PRO A 35 -3.55 1.64 -11.32
C PRO A 35 -2.34 2.41 -10.78
N THR A 36 -1.14 1.95 -11.13
CA THR A 36 0.10 2.67 -10.85
C THR A 36 0.03 4.07 -11.48
N GLY A 37 0.49 5.09 -10.75
CA GLY A 37 0.36 6.48 -11.16
C GLY A 37 -1.04 7.09 -10.95
N GLY A 38 -2.05 6.32 -10.54
CA GLY A 38 -3.41 6.81 -10.28
C GLY A 38 -3.60 7.53 -8.94
N GLY A 39 -2.53 7.75 -8.16
CA GLY A 39 -2.56 8.57 -6.94
C GLY A 39 -2.95 7.83 -5.66
N LYS A 40 -2.63 6.54 -5.53
CA LYS A 40 -2.86 5.76 -4.29
C LYS A 40 -2.34 6.47 -3.04
N THR A 41 -1.09 6.93 -3.07
CA THR A 41 -0.45 7.67 -1.96
C THR A 41 -1.22 8.94 -1.60
N PHE A 42 -1.67 9.68 -2.61
CA PHE A 42 -2.46 10.90 -2.37
C PHE A 42 -3.78 10.59 -1.66
N ILE A 43 -4.49 9.52 -2.06
CA ILE A 43 -5.72 9.07 -1.40
C ILE A 43 -5.45 8.72 0.08
N MET A 44 -4.37 7.96 0.36
CA MET A 44 -3.96 7.63 1.73
C MET A 44 -3.71 8.90 2.57
N ILE A 45 -2.93 9.85 2.03
CA ILE A 45 -2.59 11.11 2.71
C ILE A 45 -3.84 11.94 3.00
N GLN A 46 -4.74 12.11 2.03
CA GLN A 46 -5.95 12.91 2.24
C GLN A 46 -6.87 12.28 3.29
N HIS A 47 -7.04 10.95 3.27
CA HIS A 47 -7.79 10.24 4.30
C HIS A 47 -7.13 10.36 5.68
N ALA A 48 -5.80 10.22 5.75
CA ALA A 48 -5.03 10.39 6.98
C ALA A 48 -5.19 11.80 7.57
N LYS A 49 -5.11 12.84 6.75
CA LYS A 49 -5.32 14.25 7.17
C LYS A 49 -6.68 14.46 7.83
N GLU A 50 -7.73 13.84 7.31
CA GLU A 50 -9.07 13.94 7.93
C GLU A 50 -9.12 13.24 9.29
N LEU A 51 -8.52 12.05 9.40
CA LEU A 51 -8.48 11.32 10.67
C LEU A 51 -7.66 12.04 11.74
N LEU A 52 -6.54 12.65 11.36
CA LEU A 52 -5.63 13.36 12.26
C LEU A 52 -6.17 14.69 12.78
N LYS A 53 -7.33 15.17 12.30
CA LYS A 53 -8.05 16.28 12.94
C LYS A 53 -8.54 15.89 14.34
N GLY A 54 -8.72 14.60 14.62
CA GLY A 54 -8.93 14.07 15.96
C GLY A 54 -7.63 14.01 16.76
N GLN A 55 -7.73 13.73 18.07
CA GLN A 55 -6.58 13.55 18.94
C GLN A 55 -6.26 12.07 19.14
N PHE A 56 -4.98 11.77 19.44
CA PHE A 56 -4.50 10.43 19.79
C PHE A 56 -4.81 9.37 18.73
N LYS A 57 -4.58 9.71 17.46
CA LYS A 57 -4.72 8.76 16.36
C LYS A 57 -3.38 8.13 16.02
N THR A 58 -3.36 6.81 15.89
CA THR A 58 -2.21 6.05 15.41
C THR A 58 -2.50 5.49 14.03
N ILE A 59 -1.68 5.87 13.06
CA ILE A 59 -1.75 5.43 11.67
C ILE A 59 -0.59 4.46 11.41
N VAL A 60 -0.87 3.34 10.76
CA VAL A 60 0.15 2.39 10.30
C VAL A 60 0.14 2.35 8.78
N VAL A 61 1.28 2.64 8.16
CA VAL A 61 1.49 2.58 6.70
C VAL A 61 2.44 1.44 6.39
N VAL A 62 1.96 0.45 5.64
CA VAL A 62 2.69 -0.78 5.32
C VAL A 62 3.13 -0.74 3.86
N ALA A 63 4.43 -0.86 3.64
CA ALA A 63 5.05 -0.89 2.31
C ALA A 63 5.69 -2.25 2.00
N PRO A 64 5.86 -2.63 0.74
CA PRO A 64 6.51 -3.89 0.38
C PRO A 64 8.01 -3.91 0.68
N ARG A 65 8.69 -2.77 0.60
CA ARG A 65 10.14 -2.62 0.78
C ARG A 65 10.49 -1.39 1.62
N ILE A 66 11.67 -1.40 2.25
CA ILE A 66 12.16 -0.31 3.11
C ILE A 66 12.25 1.01 2.34
N LEU A 67 12.78 0.98 1.11
CA LEU A 67 12.89 2.18 0.28
C LEU A 67 11.51 2.84 0.04
N LEU A 68 10.49 2.03 -0.22
CA LEU A 68 9.12 2.52 -0.42
C LEU A 68 8.50 3.02 0.90
N ALA A 69 8.82 2.39 2.04
CA ALA A 69 8.40 2.90 3.34
C ALA A 69 8.98 4.29 3.62
N ASN A 70 10.26 4.50 3.29
CA ASN A 70 10.91 5.82 3.42
C ASN A 70 10.32 6.85 2.43
N GLN A 71 10.02 6.45 1.19
CA GLN A 71 9.37 7.32 0.22
C GLN A 71 7.97 7.73 0.69
N LEU A 72 7.14 6.77 1.12
CA LEU A 72 5.81 7.05 1.67
C LEU A 72 5.89 7.98 2.89
N SER A 73 6.89 7.79 3.76
CA SER A 73 7.12 8.67 4.89
C SER A 73 7.38 10.11 4.45
N ASN A 74 8.25 10.32 3.46
CA ASN A 74 8.52 11.65 2.93
C ASN A 74 7.25 12.27 2.31
N ASP A 75 6.52 11.51 1.48
CA ASP A 75 5.29 11.98 0.85
C ASP A 75 4.22 12.39 1.89
N PHE A 76 4.08 11.59 2.95
CA PHE A 76 3.15 11.89 4.04
C PHE A 76 3.55 13.16 4.80
N LEU A 77 4.83 13.31 5.14
CA LEU A 77 5.35 14.42 5.94
C LEU A 77 5.45 15.75 5.16
N GLU A 78 5.44 15.70 3.83
CA GLU A 78 5.24 16.93 3.02
C GLU A 78 3.84 17.53 3.20
N HIS A 79 2.87 16.75 3.68
CA HIS A 79 1.47 17.13 3.74
C HIS A 79 0.86 17.10 5.15
N ILE A 80 1.54 16.47 6.11
CA ILE A 80 1.04 16.24 7.46
C ILE A 80 2.09 16.71 8.47
N ASP A 81 1.73 17.70 9.26
CA ASP A 81 2.56 18.28 10.29
C ASP A 81 2.11 17.83 11.69
N ASN A 82 2.96 18.09 12.69
CA ASN A 82 2.66 17.90 14.10
C ASN A 82 2.26 16.48 14.50
N VAL A 83 2.98 15.50 13.97
CA VAL A 83 2.83 14.08 14.27
C VAL A 83 4.17 13.50 14.75
N ASP A 84 4.11 12.48 15.59
CA ASP A 84 5.28 11.69 15.94
C ASP A 84 5.43 10.53 14.95
N VAL A 85 6.65 10.30 14.48
CA VAL A 85 6.95 9.33 13.40
C VAL A 85 7.87 8.25 13.91
N LEU A 86 7.51 7.00 13.64
CA LEU A 86 8.33 5.83 13.89
C LEU A 86 8.46 4.97 12.65
N HIS A 87 9.67 4.52 12.35
CA HIS A 87 9.92 3.50 11.34
C HIS A 87 10.15 2.14 12.01
N VAL A 88 9.37 1.14 11.62
CA VAL A 88 9.51 -0.23 12.14
C VAL A 88 10.06 -1.12 11.03
N HIS A 89 11.37 -1.03 10.81
CA HIS A 89 12.15 -1.86 9.89
C HIS A 89 13.64 -1.75 10.19
N SER A 90 14.46 -2.66 9.67
CA SER A 90 15.89 -2.74 9.95
C SER A 90 16.76 -1.85 9.05
N GLY A 91 16.19 -1.11 8.11
CA GLY A 91 16.95 -0.26 7.19
C GLY A 91 17.21 1.13 7.73
N GLU A 92 18.08 1.86 7.06
CA GLU A 92 18.40 3.25 7.39
C GLU A 92 17.21 4.18 7.06
N THR A 93 17.01 5.16 7.91
CA THR A 93 16.01 6.21 7.76
C THR A 93 16.47 7.47 8.49
N HIS A 94 15.91 8.63 8.13
CA HIS A 94 16.18 9.91 8.81
C HIS A 94 15.29 10.12 10.05
N HIS A 95 14.42 9.19 10.37
CA HIS A 95 13.52 9.24 11.52
C HIS A 95 13.90 8.18 12.57
N THR A 96 13.28 8.27 13.74
CA THR A 96 13.40 7.23 14.77
C THR A 96 12.97 5.88 14.18
N SER A 97 13.82 4.86 14.37
CA SER A 97 13.54 3.52 13.86
C SER A 97 13.90 2.44 14.88
N THR A 98 13.09 1.42 14.97
CA THR A 98 13.35 0.24 15.79
C THR A 98 12.62 -0.99 15.26
N THR A 99 13.10 -2.17 15.64
CA THR A 99 12.44 -3.46 15.42
C THR A 99 12.16 -4.20 16.72
N LYS A 100 12.42 -3.55 17.87
CA LYS A 100 12.18 -4.12 19.18
C LYS A 100 10.79 -3.72 19.68
N THR A 101 10.04 -4.69 20.12
CA THR A 101 8.64 -4.53 20.53
C THR A 101 8.48 -3.62 21.74
N ASP A 102 9.38 -3.73 22.71
CA ASP A 102 9.43 -2.89 23.91
C ASP A 102 9.69 -1.41 23.59
N GLU A 103 10.61 -1.13 22.67
CA GLU A 103 10.88 0.24 22.22
C GLU A 103 9.71 0.83 21.41
N ILE A 104 9.00 0.00 20.62
CA ILE A 104 7.80 0.42 19.91
C ILE A 104 6.70 0.80 20.88
N GLU A 105 6.51 0.00 21.93
CA GLU A 105 5.50 0.23 22.97
C GLU A 105 5.81 1.47 23.81
N GLU A 106 7.07 1.63 24.24
CA GLU A 106 7.54 2.81 24.97
C GLU A 106 7.33 4.09 24.14
N TRP A 107 7.68 4.05 22.85
CA TRP A 107 7.46 5.18 21.95
C TRP A 107 5.96 5.51 21.81
N HIS A 108 5.10 4.49 21.66
CA HIS A 108 3.67 4.67 21.55
C HIS A 108 3.06 5.32 22.80
N LEU A 109 3.39 4.81 23.96
CA LEU A 109 2.86 5.29 25.24
C LEU A 109 3.44 6.65 25.64
N GLY A 110 4.65 6.98 25.22
CA GLY A 110 5.33 8.24 25.51
C GLY A 110 4.85 9.44 24.70
N SER A 111 4.06 9.24 23.64
CA SER A 111 3.59 10.32 22.77
C SER A 111 2.29 10.95 23.29
N VAL A 112 2.22 12.26 23.14
CA VAL A 112 1.01 13.06 23.41
C VAL A 112 0.39 13.62 22.11
N LYS A 113 0.93 13.24 20.97
CA LYS A 113 0.51 13.66 19.64
C LYS A 113 -0.13 12.52 18.86
N ASN A 114 -0.67 12.84 17.70
CA ASN A 114 -0.97 11.87 16.68
C ASN A 114 0.31 11.17 16.19
N GLN A 115 0.23 9.92 15.83
CA GLN A 115 1.35 9.05 15.51
C GLN A 115 1.21 8.44 14.12
N ILE A 116 2.34 8.34 13.40
CA ILE A 116 2.40 7.59 12.14
C ILE A 116 3.55 6.60 12.21
N ILE A 117 3.25 5.33 12.03
CA ILE A 117 4.21 4.23 11.97
C ILE A 117 4.36 3.79 10.51
N PHE A 118 5.56 3.90 9.96
CA PHE A 118 5.89 3.35 8.65
C PHE A 118 6.61 2.02 8.83
N THR A 119 6.11 0.98 8.17
CA THR A 119 6.65 -0.37 8.31
C THR A 119 6.65 -1.13 6.99
N THR A 120 7.33 -2.26 6.97
CA THR A 120 7.25 -3.21 5.86
C THR A 120 6.38 -4.41 6.25
N TYR A 121 5.86 -5.14 5.24
CA TYR A 121 5.16 -6.41 5.50
C TYR A 121 6.00 -7.38 6.34
N HIS A 122 7.32 -7.34 6.16
CA HIS A 122 8.26 -8.19 6.88
C HIS A 122 8.33 -7.86 8.39
N SER A 123 8.21 -6.59 8.74
CA SER A 123 8.32 -6.11 10.13
C SER A 123 6.96 -5.92 10.83
N LEU A 124 5.86 -6.06 10.10
CA LEU A 124 4.50 -5.78 10.58
C LEU A 124 4.14 -6.56 11.86
N HIS A 125 4.62 -7.80 11.99
CA HIS A 125 4.42 -8.64 13.16
C HIS A 125 5.00 -8.05 14.45
N LYS A 126 5.96 -7.12 14.38
CA LYS A 126 6.50 -6.43 15.55
C LYS A 126 5.48 -5.50 16.18
N ILE A 127 4.63 -4.89 15.36
CA ILE A 127 3.56 -4.00 15.83
C ILE A 127 2.45 -4.84 16.48
N THR A 128 2.05 -5.96 15.88
CA THR A 128 1.02 -6.84 16.46
C THR A 128 1.44 -7.50 17.77
N SER A 129 2.76 -7.60 18.02
CA SER A 129 3.31 -8.13 19.25
C SER A 129 3.36 -7.11 20.39
N SER A 130 3.01 -5.86 20.16
CA SER A 130 2.97 -4.77 21.16
C SER A 130 1.53 -4.62 21.68
N PRO A 131 1.20 -5.08 22.88
CA PRO A 131 -0.18 -5.22 23.34
C PRO A 131 -0.88 -3.89 23.60
N SER A 132 -0.13 -2.81 23.81
CA SER A 132 -0.69 -1.49 24.14
C SER A 132 -1.00 -0.64 22.90
N ILE A 133 -0.65 -1.10 21.69
CA ILE A 133 -0.86 -0.29 20.48
C ILE A 133 -2.30 -0.40 19.98
N GLU A 134 -2.99 0.73 20.02
CA GLU A 134 -4.30 0.91 19.38
C GLU A 134 -4.12 1.58 18.01
N VAL A 135 -4.53 0.91 16.94
CA VAL A 135 -4.36 1.40 15.58
C VAL A 135 -5.68 1.94 15.03
N SER A 136 -5.74 3.24 14.80
CA SER A 136 -6.92 3.91 14.23
C SER A 136 -7.12 3.55 12.76
N VAL A 137 -6.03 3.46 12.00
CA VAL A 137 -6.09 3.03 10.59
C VAL A 137 -4.79 2.37 10.14
N MET A 138 -4.93 1.34 9.32
CA MET A 138 -3.84 0.72 8.57
C MET A 138 -4.05 0.93 7.06
N TYR A 139 -3.02 1.42 6.39
CA TYR A 139 -2.92 1.45 4.93
C TYR A 139 -1.88 0.43 4.48
N CYS A 140 -2.28 -0.50 3.63
CA CYS A 140 -1.40 -1.47 3.00
C CYS A 140 -1.15 -1.05 1.54
N ASP A 141 0.03 -0.56 1.23
CA ASP A 141 0.43 -0.27 -0.16
C ASP A 141 0.92 -1.55 -0.85
N GLU A 142 0.67 -1.65 -2.15
CA GLU A 142 0.89 -2.85 -2.97
C GLU A 142 0.41 -4.13 -2.25
N ALA A 143 -0.87 -4.09 -1.82
CA ALA A 143 -1.49 -5.07 -0.92
C ALA A 143 -1.50 -6.51 -1.45
N HIS A 144 -1.27 -6.75 -2.74
CA HIS A 144 -1.10 -8.09 -3.30
C HIS A 144 0.10 -8.85 -2.66
N ASN A 145 1.10 -8.13 -2.12
CA ASN A 145 2.22 -8.74 -1.40
C ASN A 145 1.78 -9.43 -0.10
N SER A 146 0.75 -8.92 0.56
CA SER A 146 0.21 -9.50 1.80
C SER A 146 -0.36 -10.92 1.64
N CYS A 147 -0.63 -11.36 0.40
CA CYS A 147 -1.10 -12.70 0.08
C CYS A 147 0.00 -13.77 0.19
N SER A 148 1.27 -13.40 0.36
CA SER A 148 2.35 -14.37 0.52
C SER A 148 2.23 -15.11 1.86
N LYS A 149 2.72 -16.36 1.91
CA LYS A 149 2.74 -17.16 3.15
C LYS A 149 3.48 -16.46 4.29
N GLN A 150 4.49 -15.70 3.95
CA GLN A 150 5.35 -15.01 4.92
C GLN A 150 4.66 -13.84 5.62
N PHE A 151 3.76 -13.13 4.93
CA PHE A 151 3.20 -11.87 5.41
C PHE A 151 1.74 -11.96 5.83
N PHE A 152 1.02 -12.97 5.33
CA PHE A 152 -0.42 -13.08 5.49
C PHE A 152 -0.87 -13.10 6.95
N ASP A 153 -0.20 -13.88 7.81
CA ASP A 153 -0.59 -14.01 9.21
C ASP A 153 -0.42 -12.69 9.95
N ALA A 154 0.69 -11.98 9.75
CA ALA A 154 0.90 -10.66 10.36
C ALA A 154 -0.16 -9.63 9.89
N VAL A 155 -0.52 -9.64 8.61
CA VAL A 155 -1.58 -8.77 8.08
C VAL A 155 -2.94 -9.14 8.69
N LYS A 156 -3.27 -10.42 8.78
CA LYS A 156 -4.49 -10.91 9.40
C LYS A 156 -4.58 -10.46 10.86
N ASP A 157 -3.51 -10.62 11.64
CA ASP A 157 -3.47 -10.21 13.04
C ASP A 157 -3.65 -8.69 13.18
N MET A 158 -2.99 -7.90 12.31
CA MET A 158 -3.20 -6.45 12.27
C MET A 158 -4.67 -6.08 11.99
N THR A 159 -5.37 -6.83 11.14
CA THR A 159 -6.78 -6.54 10.87
C THR A 159 -7.68 -6.70 12.09
N MET A 160 -7.25 -7.42 13.11
CA MET A 160 -8.02 -7.63 14.35
C MET A 160 -7.88 -6.45 15.34
N ILE A 161 -6.76 -5.71 15.28
CA ILE A 161 -6.47 -4.62 16.20
C ILE A 161 -6.69 -3.23 15.59
N CYS A 162 -6.86 -3.15 14.26
CA CYS A 162 -7.12 -1.89 13.58
C CYS A 162 -8.62 -1.55 13.52
N GLU A 163 -8.97 -0.31 13.88
CA GLU A 163 -10.33 0.20 13.68
C GLU A 163 -10.69 0.25 12.19
N ARG A 164 -9.80 0.82 11.37
CA ARG A 164 -9.95 0.93 9.91
C ARG A 164 -8.79 0.27 9.18
N LYS A 165 -9.06 -0.35 8.04
CA LYS A 165 -8.03 -1.07 7.27
C LYS A 165 -8.31 -1.02 5.78
N TYR A 166 -7.34 -0.51 5.02
CA TYR A 166 -7.47 -0.31 3.58
C TYR A 166 -6.29 -0.91 2.83
N PHE A 167 -6.62 -1.66 1.78
CA PHE A 167 -5.69 -2.43 0.97
C PHE A 167 -5.61 -1.84 -0.43
N PHE A 168 -4.51 -1.15 -0.72
CA PHE A 168 -4.28 -0.47 -1.99
C PHE A 168 -3.44 -1.35 -2.92
N THR A 169 -3.90 -1.53 -4.14
CA THR A 169 -3.13 -2.24 -5.18
C THR A 169 -3.63 -1.87 -6.58
N ALA A 170 -2.76 -2.02 -7.57
CA ALA A 170 -3.16 -2.01 -8.99
C ALA A 170 -3.57 -3.40 -9.48
N THR A 171 -3.03 -4.45 -8.87
CA THR A 171 -3.14 -5.84 -9.33
C THR A 171 -3.57 -6.76 -8.19
N PRO A 172 -4.88 -6.87 -7.90
CA PRO A 172 -5.36 -7.72 -6.81
C PRO A 172 -5.05 -9.20 -7.09
N LYS A 173 -4.43 -9.87 -6.10
CA LYS A 173 -4.08 -11.28 -6.19
C LYS A 173 -5.23 -12.16 -5.70
N ILE A 174 -5.82 -12.92 -6.59
CA ILE A 174 -6.93 -13.84 -6.32
C ILE A 174 -6.41 -15.27 -6.11
N SER A 175 -6.89 -15.97 -5.10
CA SER A 175 -6.53 -17.37 -4.84
C SER A 175 -7.75 -18.27 -4.96
N TYR A 176 -7.61 -19.40 -5.65
CA TYR A 176 -8.68 -20.40 -5.77
C TYR A 176 -9.09 -21.00 -4.41
N LYS A 177 -8.16 -21.13 -3.48
CA LYS A 177 -8.44 -21.68 -2.13
C LYS A 177 -9.00 -20.64 -1.16
N HIS A 178 -9.15 -19.39 -1.57
CA HIS A 178 -9.65 -18.26 -0.78
C HIS A 178 -8.93 -17.99 0.56
N GLU A 179 -7.93 -18.78 0.92
CA GLU A 179 -7.28 -18.67 2.24
C GLU A 179 -6.45 -17.39 2.35
N ARG A 180 -5.56 -17.16 1.37
CA ARG A 180 -4.60 -16.05 1.38
C ARG A 180 -4.76 -15.07 0.22
N GLY A 181 -5.71 -15.28 -0.68
CA GLY A 181 -5.99 -14.35 -1.76
C GLY A 181 -6.76 -13.12 -1.28
N MET A 182 -6.70 -12.03 -2.02
CA MET A 182 -7.47 -10.82 -1.73
C MET A 182 -8.99 -11.04 -1.85
N ASN A 183 -9.43 -12.16 -2.40
CA ASN A 183 -10.81 -12.65 -2.35
C ASN A 183 -11.19 -13.28 -0.99
N ASN A 184 -10.29 -13.30 0.00
CA ASN A 184 -10.62 -13.56 1.40
C ASN A 184 -11.15 -12.28 2.04
N HIS A 185 -12.45 -12.02 1.90
CA HIS A 185 -13.08 -10.79 2.37
C HIS A 185 -13.07 -10.62 3.90
N LYS A 186 -12.80 -11.68 4.66
CA LYS A 186 -12.64 -11.58 6.13
C LYS A 186 -11.38 -10.80 6.50
N VAL A 187 -10.31 -10.94 5.71
CA VAL A 187 -9.02 -10.28 5.93
C VAL A 187 -8.91 -8.98 5.11
N PHE A 188 -9.32 -9.01 3.84
CA PHE A 188 -9.10 -7.89 2.92
C PHE A 188 -10.33 -6.98 2.72
N GLY A 189 -11.50 -7.37 3.23
CA GLY A 189 -12.74 -6.67 2.93
C GLY A 189 -13.19 -6.85 1.48
N HIS A 190 -14.26 -6.18 1.12
CA HIS A 190 -14.72 -6.11 -0.26
C HIS A 190 -13.95 -5.02 -1.02
N VAL A 191 -13.99 -5.07 -2.35
CA VAL A 191 -13.55 -3.95 -3.18
C VAL A 191 -14.54 -2.81 -2.97
N ILE A 192 -14.09 -1.72 -2.36
CA ILE A 192 -14.90 -0.51 -2.09
C ILE A 192 -14.70 0.57 -3.13
N GLU A 193 -13.58 0.52 -3.86
CA GLU A 193 -13.31 1.39 -5.00
C GLU A 193 -12.47 0.64 -6.03
N SER A 194 -12.81 0.83 -7.31
CA SER A 194 -12.04 0.25 -8.42
C SER A 194 -12.03 1.19 -9.60
N VAL A 195 -10.84 1.64 -9.98
CA VAL A 195 -10.63 2.56 -11.09
C VAL A 195 -9.98 1.79 -12.24
N PRO A 196 -10.66 1.55 -13.37
CA PRO A 196 -10.07 0.88 -14.52
C PRO A 196 -8.94 1.70 -15.15
N ALA A 197 -7.83 1.05 -15.52
CA ALA A 197 -6.71 1.72 -16.18
C ALA A 197 -7.12 2.46 -17.47
N PRO A 198 -7.98 1.91 -18.36
CA PRO A 198 -8.45 2.63 -19.53
C PRO A 198 -9.07 3.99 -19.20
N THR A 199 -9.88 4.07 -18.15
CA THR A 199 -10.50 5.33 -17.69
C THR A 199 -9.46 6.40 -17.35
N LEU A 200 -8.35 6.01 -16.72
CA LEU A 200 -7.25 6.94 -16.37
C LEU A 200 -6.39 7.30 -17.58
N ILE A 201 -6.28 6.42 -18.57
CA ILE A 201 -5.61 6.69 -19.85
C ILE A 201 -6.44 7.67 -20.67
N ASP A 202 -7.73 7.41 -20.83
CA ASP A 202 -8.63 8.22 -21.64
C ASP A 202 -8.73 9.66 -21.13
N ASN A 203 -8.68 9.85 -19.81
CA ASN A 203 -8.69 11.18 -19.21
C ASN A 203 -7.29 11.81 -19.01
N GLY A 204 -6.23 11.16 -19.52
CA GLY A 204 -4.86 11.65 -19.46
C GLY A 204 -4.21 11.65 -18.08
N SER A 205 -4.78 10.92 -17.11
CA SER A 205 -4.22 10.81 -15.75
C SER A 205 -2.99 9.92 -15.70
N ILE A 206 -2.92 8.89 -16.55
CA ILE A 206 -1.76 8.02 -16.72
C ILE A 206 -1.45 7.85 -18.21
N ILE A 207 -0.18 7.58 -18.50
CA ILE A 207 0.28 7.31 -19.87
C ILE A 207 0.01 5.84 -20.19
N PRO A 208 -0.52 5.51 -21.40
CA PRO A 208 -0.69 4.12 -21.79
C PRO A 208 0.66 3.40 -21.86
N PRO A 209 0.76 2.13 -21.43
CA PRO A 209 1.99 1.36 -21.52
C PRO A 209 2.40 1.13 -22.97
N THR A 210 3.67 1.33 -23.30
CA THR A 210 4.22 0.95 -24.59
C THR A 210 4.75 -0.49 -24.49
N ILE A 211 4.14 -1.41 -25.24
CA ILE A 211 4.57 -2.80 -25.30
C ILE A 211 5.64 -2.90 -26.38
N VAL A 212 6.88 -3.18 -25.98
CA VAL A 212 7.98 -3.48 -26.92
C VAL A 212 8.23 -4.98 -26.88
N PRO A 213 7.72 -5.76 -27.84
CA PRO A 213 8.01 -7.18 -27.91
C PRO A 213 9.48 -7.36 -28.32
N PHE A 214 10.21 -8.14 -27.56
CA PHE A 214 11.53 -8.62 -27.97
C PHE A 214 11.58 -10.13 -27.91
N THR A 215 12.24 -10.71 -28.90
CA THR A 215 12.48 -12.15 -28.96
C THR A 215 13.79 -12.44 -28.25
N THR A 216 13.77 -13.24 -27.18
CA THR A 216 14.97 -13.78 -26.60
C THR A 216 15.39 -15.01 -27.41
N SER A 217 16.70 -15.11 -27.79
CA SER A 217 17.27 -16.25 -28.50
C SER A 217 17.53 -17.46 -27.59
N HIS A 218 16.98 -17.45 -26.37
CA HIS A 218 17.10 -18.62 -25.50
C HIS A 218 16.07 -19.67 -25.89
N ASP A 219 16.56 -20.80 -26.39
CA ASP A 219 15.81 -22.05 -26.51
C ASP A 219 15.29 -22.39 -25.10
N VAL A 220 13.99 -22.26 -24.90
CA VAL A 220 13.36 -22.69 -23.66
C VAL A 220 13.41 -24.21 -23.63
N ASP A 221 14.41 -24.75 -22.95
CA ASP A 221 14.55 -26.16 -22.72
C ASP A 221 13.24 -26.76 -22.24
N LYS A 222 12.82 -27.89 -22.78
CA LYS A 222 11.56 -28.58 -22.39
C LYS A 222 11.44 -28.83 -20.89
N LYS A 223 12.53 -28.78 -20.14
CA LYS A 223 12.58 -28.89 -18.67
C LYS A 223 12.01 -27.65 -17.94
N ASN A 224 12.02 -26.48 -18.56
CA ASN A 224 11.61 -25.22 -17.92
C ASN A 224 10.22 -24.75 -18.37
N ARG A 225 9.47 -25.56 -19.14
CA ARG A 225 8.10 -25.20 -19.57
C ARG A 225 7.12 -24.95 -18.41
N HIS A 226 7.34 -25.55 -17.26
CA HIS A 226 6.51 -25.34 -16.06
C HIS A 226 6.78 -24.00 -15.39
N LEU A 227 7.91 -23.33 -15.65
CA LEU A 227 8.26 -22.01 -15.14
C LEU A 227 7.63 -20.88 -15.94
N VAL A 228 7.17 -21.15 -17.17
CA VAL A 228 6.59 -20.15 -18.06
C VAL A 228 5.09 -19.89 -17.78
N HIS A 229 4.45 -20.69 -16.97
CA HIS A 229 3.00 -20.63 -16.70
C HIS A 229 2.59 -20.13 -15.31
N SER A 230 3.52 -19.70 -14.47
CA SER A 230 3.20 -19.10 -13.20
C SER A 230 4.13 -17.92 -12.89
N ASP A 231 3.58 -16.75 -12.79
CA ASP A 231 4.12 -15.56 -12.11
C ASP A 231 5.50 -15.01 -12.55
N THR A 232 6.08 -15.47 -13.64
CA THR A 232 7.52 -15.35 -13.97
C THR A 232 7.91 -14.07 -14.73
N VAL A 233 6.99 -13.22 -15.11
CA VAL A 233 7.37 -11.96 -15.78
C VAL A 233 7.92 -10.94 -14.77
N THR A 234 7.47 -11.00 -13.53
CA THR A 234 7.93 -10.11 -12.46
C THR A 234 9.30 -10.53 -11.90
N ASP A 235 9.53 -11.83 -11.77
CA ASP A 235 10.80 -12.36 -11.22
C ASP A 235 11.98 -12.19 -12.20
N ILE A 236 11.74 -12.22 -13.52
CA ILE A 236 12.77 -11.99 -14.53
C ILE A 236 13.20 -10.51 -14.61
N LEU A 237 12.32 -9.58 -14.26
CA LEU A 237 12.67 -8.16 -14.23
C LEU A 237 13.45 -7.78 -12.97
N ASP A 238 13.26 -8.48 -11.87
CA ASP A 238 14.01 -8.27 -10.62
C ASP A 238 15.47 -8.78 -10.72
N ASP A 239 15.76 -9.75 -11.61
CA ASP A 239 17.12 -10.25 -11.87
C ASP A 239 17.92 -9.40 -12.87
N LEU A 240 17.30 -8.49 -13.60
CA LEU A 240 17.96 -7.60 -14.57
C LEU A 240 18.45 -6.27 -13.98
N ASP A 241 18.09 -5.95 -12.74
CA ASP A 241 18.54 -4.72 -12.04
C ASP A 241 19.83 -4.92 -11.20
N VAL A 242 20.60 -5.99 -11.46
CA VAL A 242 21.90 -6.27 -10.82
C VAL A 242 23.02 -6.28 -11.87
N GLU A 243 23.29 -5.12 -12.48
CA GLU A 243 24.63 -4.76 -12.97
C GLU A 243 24.81 -3.23 -12.97
#